data_86f0a68da039a36809eb90f7b2b85f3e
#
_entry.id   86f0a68da039a36809eb90f7b2b85f3e
#
_cell.length_a   1.000
_cell.length_b   1.000
_cell.length_c   1.000
_cell.angle_alpha   90.00
_cell.angle_beta   90.00
_cell.angle_gamma   90.00
#
_symmetry.space_group_name_H-M   'P 1'
#
loop_
_entity.id
_entity.type
_entity.pdbx_description
1 polymer ?
#
loop_
_entity_poly.entity_id
_entity_poly.type
_entity_poly.pdbx_seq_one_letter_code
_entity_poly.pdbx_strand_id
1 'polypeptide(L)'
;MVTVQGVVDRVGPTMLRAVHAAAAPHSVTDVVIAEPGRRNVIAAGDLVLGVAVGGRKDAVDLVRHSRGAAGVLLKQPQAGDIEVLKAATEAEIAVVEVRQEAAWAQLVWLLRAVLDAAADDESDGDVEQFGDLFRLADAVAAVIDAPVTIEDANSRVLAYSSRQDRTDPARVSTIMGRRVPDDVLARFRSRGVFRQLSKGRSVIFVPAQKDGTLPRLIVPIRMGGELLGSMWAVVDGEVTDERSAAFADTGPVVALHLLRRRARVDAERMRSAELVRAVLAGSTGSRAAAAELGLDEQPHRVIAIDASSEDAEDAEGVRLALWERMTRGVGRRPAVADLHGVLYAVVPDKGWAPLREVLATGEPLVAAGSPVELADLPLSRSQADETLALLRTGLVARKLANYEEVWSALVLHRVAAASKASGVGELGPLAQLKDMDLDTLFEWLRHPGDPRAASRALRIHPNTFRYRMKKIGELVDLDDPDVRLALLVQLVTLKWA
;
A
#
# COMPACT_ATOMS: atom_id res chain seq x y z
N MET A 1 -21.21 -17.62 -10.22
CA MET A 1 -20.02 -18.30 -10.86
C MET A 1 -19.61 -17.59 -12.15
N VAL A 2 -18.34 -17.28 -12.35
CA VAL A 2 -17.82 -16.63 -13.56
C VAL A 2 -17.14 -17.65 -14.44
N THR A 3 -17.50 -17.69 -15.72
CA THR A 3 -16.83 -18.53 -16.74
C THR A 3 -15.65 -17.76 -17.36
N VAL A 4 -14.73 -18.45 -18.04
CA VAL A 4 -13.64 -17.84 -18.79
C VAL A 4 -14.15 -16.79 -19.78
N GLN A 5 -15.25 -17.08 -20.47
CA GLN A 5 -15.88 -16.12 -21.38
C GLN A 5 -16.41 -14.89 -20.62
N GLY A 6 -17.04 -15.09 -19.46
CA GLY A 6 -17.50 -13.97 -18.61
C GLY A 6 -16.36 -13.09 -18.12
N VAL A 7 -15.18 -13.67 -17.83
CA VAL A 7 -13.96 -12.91 -17.53
C VAL A 7 -13.50 -12.11 -18.74
N VAL A 8 -13.43 -12.73 -19.92
CA VAL A 8 -13.03 -12.06 -21.18
C VAL A 8 -13.97 -10.92 -21.52
N ASP A 9 -15.28 -11.12 -21.41
CA ASP A 9 -16.29 -10.10 -21.70
C ASP A 9 -16.18 -8.91 -20.74
N ARG A 10 -15.87 -9.18 -19.47
CA ARG A 10 -15.79 -8.16 -18.45
C ARG A 10 -14.47 -7.38 -18.48
N VAL A 11 -13.34 -8.05 -18.73
CA VAL A 11 -12.04 -7.41 -18.92
C VAL A 11 -12.00 -6.63 -20.25
N GLY A 12 -12.69 -7.14 -21.24
CA GLY A 12 -12.86 -6.54 -22.56
C GLY A 12 -11.84 -6.97 -23.61
N PRO A 13 -12.22 -6.92 -24.89
CA PRO A 13 -11.44 -7.40 -26.03
C PRO A 13 -10.19 -6.54 -26.31
N THR A 14 -10.06 -5.38 -25.70
CA THR A 14 -8.85 -4.56 -25.73
C THR A 14 -7.67 -5.19 -25.00
N MET A 15 -7.94 -6.12 -24.08
CA MET A 15 -6.91 -6.79 -23.28
C MET A 15 -6.92 -8.31 -23.47
N LEU A 16 -8.08 -8.92 -23.54
CA LEU A 16 -8.27 -10.36 -23.64
C LEU A 16 -9.14 -10.72 -24.84
N ARG A 17 -8.78 -11.83 -25.47
CA ARG A 17 -9.59 -12.43 -26.53
C ARG A 17 -9.63 -13.94 -26.35
N ALA A 18 -10.80 -14.55 -26.25
CA ALA A 18 -10.93 -15.99 -26.28
C ALA A 18 -10.54 -16.50 -27.68
N VAL A 19 -9.53 -17.38 -27.73
CA VAL A 19 -9.06 -18.01 -29.00
C VAL A 19 -9.44 -19.48 -29.09
N HIS A 20 -9.65 -20.14 -27.93
CA HIS A 20 -10.17 -21.49 -27.86
C HIS A 20 -11.09 -21.63 -26.63
N ALA A 21 -12.27 -22.18 -26.83
CA ALA A 21 -13.23 -22.45 -25.77
C ALA A 21 -13.14 -23.92 -25.34
N ALA A 22 -13.18 -24.18 -24.04
CA ALA A 22 -13.31 -25.54 -23.53
C ALA A 22 -14.69 -26.14 -23.89
N ALA A 23 -14.76 -27.43 -24.15
CA ALA A 23 -16.02 -28.14 -24.48
C ALA A 23 -17.02 -28.06 -23.30
N ALA A 24 -16.54 -28.09 -22.05
CA ALA A 24 -17.32 -27.83 -20.84
C ALA A 24 -16.76 -26.58 -20.16
N PRO A 25 -17.53 -25.47 -20.03
CA PRO A 25 -17.04 -24.28 -19.37
C PRO A 25 -16.85 -24.55 -17.86
N HIS A 26 -15.63 -24.39 -17.37
CA HIS A 26 -15.34 -24.43 -15.95
C HIS A 26 -15.51 -23.04 -15.35
N SER A 27 -16.00 -22.97 -14.11
CA SER A 27 -16.03 -21.74 -13.33
C SER A 27 -14.60 -21.32 -12.98
N VAL A 28 -14.31 -20.04 -13.12
CA VAL A 28 -13.02 -19.48 -12.68
C VAL A 28 -13.12 -19.15 -11.19
N THR A 29 -12.19 -19.71 -10.39
CA THR A 29 -12.18 -19.52 -8.94
C THR A 29 -10.96 -18.73 -8.45
N ASP A 30 -9.81 -18.88 -9.11
CA ASP A 30 -8.58 -18.16 -8.74
C ASP A 30 -7.71 -17.89 -9.98
N VAL A 31 -6.68 -17.06 -9.78
CA VAL A 31 -5.69 -16.67 -10.80
C VAL A 31 -4.31 -17.11 -10.34
N VAL A 32 -3.69 -17.99 -11.09
CA VAL A 32 -2.38 -18.59 -10.79
C VAL A 32 -1.35 -18.16 -11.82
N ILE A 33 -0.17 -17.72 -11.37
CA ILE A 33 0.97 -17.42 -12.23
C ILE A 33 1.81 -18.69 -12.40
N ALA A 34 1.94 -19.17 -13.62
CA ALA A 34 2.81 -20.30 -13.92
C ALA A 34 4.28 -19.86 -13.99
N GLU A 35 5.11 -20.46 -13.14
CA GLU A 35 6.57 -20.28 -13.16
C GLU A 35 7.22 -21.39 -13.98
N PRO A 36 8.05 -21.07 -15.01
CA PRO A 36 8.76 -22.06 -15.79
C PRO A 36 9.69 -22.90 -14.91
N GLY A 37 9.67 -24.23 -15.12
CA GLY A 37 10.56 -25.17 -14.41
C GLY A 37 10.12 -25.51 -12.98
N ARG A 38 9.02 -24.96 -12.45
CA ARG A 38 8.40 -25.37 -11.20
C ARG A 38 7.12 -26.18 -11.46
N ARG A 39 6.88 -27.21 -10.64
CA ARG A 39 5.56 -27.86 -10.59
C ARG A 39 4.62 -26.93 -9.84
N ASN A 40 3.87 -26.14 -10.59
CA ASN A 40 2.78 -25.34 -10.02
C ASN A 40 1.66 -26.29 -9.59
N VAL A 41 1.12 -26.07 -8.40
CA VAL A 41 -0.11 -26.75 -7.99
C VAL A 41 -1.26 -25.99 -8.65
N ILE A 42 -1.83 -26.59 -9.69
CA ILE A 42 -2.96 -26.01 -10.44
C ILE A 42 -4.21 -26.78 -10.00
N ALA A 43 -5.21 -26.05 -9.53
CA ALA A 43 -6.48 -26.58 -9.08
C ALA A 43 -7.58 -26.48 -10.18
N ALA A 44 -8.66 -27.22 -9.99
CA ALA A 44 -9.84 -27.07 -10.83
C ALA A 44 -10.43 -25.65 -10.65
N GLY A 45 -10.68 -24.96 -11.77
CA GLY A 45 -11.18 -23.59 -11.75
C GLY A 45 -10.10 -22.50 -11.77
N ASP A 46 -8.82 -22.84 -11.74
CA ASP A 46 -7.75 -21.84 -11.85
C ASP A 46 -7.67 -21.26 -13.28
N LEU A 47 -7.41 -19.95 -13.35
CA LEU A 47 -7.04 -19.27 -14.57
C LEU A 47 -5.52 -19.04 -14.57
N VAL A 48 -4.82 -19.79 -15.41
CA VAL A 48 -3.34 -19.90 -15.39
C VAL A 48 -2.72 -18.85 -16.32
N LEU A 49 -1.81 -18.03 -15.80
CA LEU A 49 -1.08 -17.02 -16.57
C LEU A 49 0.28 -17.53 -17.01
N GLY A 50 0.53 -17.59 -18.30
CA GLY A 50 1.81 -17.94 -18.91
C GLY A 50 2.78 -16.76 -18.99
N VAL A 51 3.20 -16.22 -17.82
CA VAL A 51 3.97 -14.97 -17.70
C VAL A 51 5.35 -15.07 -18.36
N ALA A 52 6.00 -16.22 -18.24
CA ALA A 52 7.38 -16.41 -18.73
C ALA A 52 7.47 -17.46 -19.87
N VAL A 53 6.39 -17.62 -20.62
CA VAL A 53 6.36 -18.53 -21.78
C VAL A 53 7.14 -17.91 -22.93
N GLY A 54 8.35 -18.42 -23.19
CA GLY A 54 9.25 -17.89 -24.21
C GLY A 54 9.05 -18.45 -25.63
N GLY A 55 8.39 -19.61 -25.75
CA GLY A 55 8.25 -20.29 -27.02
C GLY A 55 7.10 -21.27 -27.11
N ARG A 56 6.89 -21.85 -28.33
CA ARG A 56 5.84 -22.84 -28.60
C ARG A 56 5.90 -24.01 -27.65
N LYS A 57 7.09 -24.59 -27.41
CA LYS A 57 7.26 -25.75 -26.56
C LYS A 57 6.79 -25.48 -25.13
N ASP A 58 7.21 -24.35 -24.58
CA ASP A 58 6.84 -23.94 -23.23
C ASP A 58 5.32 -23.70 -23.11
N ALA A 59 4.69 -23.14 -24.16
CA ALA A 59 3.25 -22.93 -24.22
C ALA A 59 2.48 -24.24 -24.24
N VAL A 60 2.91 -25.20 -25.07
CA VAL A 60 2.28 -26.54 -25.16
C VAL A 60 2.45 -27.29 -23.83
N ASP A 61 3.64 -27.24 -23.23
CA ASP A 61 3.89 -27.88 -21.95
C ASP A 61 3.06 -27.25 -20.83
N LEU A 62 2.93 -25.91 -20.80
CA LEU A 62 2.07 -25.23 -19.85
C LEU A 62 0.61 -25.66 -20.00
N VAL A 63 0.08 -25.67 -21.21
CA VAL A 63 -1.31 -26.08 -21.49
C VAL A 63 -1.57 -27.50 -21.00
N ARG A 64 -0.67 -28.45 -21.31
CA ARG A 64 -0.79 -29.84 -20.85
C ARG A 64 -0.73 -30.00 -19.33
N HIS A 65 0.14 -29.23 -18.66
CA HIS A 65 0.24 -29.23 -17.19
C HIS A 65 -0.96 -28.56 -16.51
N SER A 66 -1.69 -27.70 -17.22
CA SER A 66 -2.88 -27.01 -16.74
C SER A 66 -4.17 -27.81 -16.93
N ARG A 67 -4.09 -29.10 -17.22
CA ARG A 67 -5.29 -29.95 -17.38
C ARG A 67 -6.17 -29.88 -16.14
N GLY A 68 -7.45 -29.60 -16.33
CA GLY A 68 -8.42 -29.40 -15.26
C GLY A 68 -8.57 -27.95 -14.79
N ALA A 69 -7.69 -27.03 -15.18
CA ALA A 69 -7.87 -25.61 -14.98
C ALA A 69 -9.04 -25.05 -15.80
N ALA A 70 -9.56 -23.88 -15.46
CA ALA A 70 -10.58 -23.20 -16.25
C ALA A 70 -10.04 -22.70 -17.59
N GLY A 71 -8.78 -22.25 -17.62
CA GLY A 71 -8.16 -21.78 -18.85
C GLY A 71 -6.72 -21.31 -18.66
N VAL A 72 -6.03 -21.07 -19.79
CA VAL A 72 -4.66 -20.55 -19.84
C VAL A 72 -4.63 -19.23 -20.61
N LEU A 73 -3.98 -18.24 -20.07
CA LEU A 73 -3.73 -16.94 -20.70
C LEU A 73 -2.33 -16.89 -21.28
N LEU A 74 -2.23 -16.62 -22.58
CA LEU A 74 -0.97 -16.53 -23.32
C LEU A 74 -0.92 -15.26 -24.17
N LYS A 75 0.26 -14.69 -24.36
CA LYS A 75 0.52 -13.62 -25.34
C LYS A 75 0.73 -14.20 -26.73
N GLN A 76 0.63 -13.35 -27.76
CA GLN A 76 1.03 -13.68 -29.12
C GLN A 76 2.56 -13.91 -29.23
N PRO A 77 3.05 -14.76 -30.11
CA PRO A 77 2.29 -15.58 -31.08
C PRO A 77 1.76 -16.89 -30.50
N GLN A 78 2.10 -17.25 -29.24
CA GLN A 78 1.83 -18.57 -28.65
C GLN A 78 0.31 -18.84 -28.50
N ALA A 79 -0.48 -17.82 -28.15
CA ALA A 79 -1.92 -17.96 -27.99
C ALA A 79 -2.65 -18.45 -29.29
N GLY A 80 -2.13 -18.09 -30.46
CA GLY A 80 -2.68 -18.47 -31.77
C GLY A 80 -2.00 -19.69 -32.42
N ASP A 81 -1.01 -20.29 -31.75
CA ASP A 81 -0.24 -21.40 -32.33
C ASP A 81 -1.08 -22.70 -32.41
N ILE A 82 -1.06 -23.35 -33.56
CA ILE A 82 -1.92 -24.51 -33.86
C ILE A 82 -1.63 -25.72 -32.94
N GLU A 83 -0.37 -25.90 -32.53
CA GLU A 83 -0.01 -26.99 -31.61
C GLU A 83 -0.45 -26.69 -30.16
N VAL A 84 -0.47 -25.40 -29.78
CA VAL A 84 -1.02 -24.94 -28.49
C VAL A 84 -2.52 -25.16 -28.44
N LEU A 85 -3.23 -24.82 -29.51
CA LEU A 85 -4.68 -25.03 -29.60
C LEU A 85 -5.07 -26.52 -29.64
N LYS A 86 -4.28 -27.36 -30.30
CA LYS A 86 -4.46 -28.83 -30.23
C LYS A 86 -4.26 -29.35 -28.80
N ALA A 87 -3.20 -28.92 -28.12
CA ALA A 87 -2.96 -29.31 -26.73
C ALA A 87 -4.08 -28.83 -25.81
N ALA A 88 -4.65 -27.64 -26.07
CA ALA A 88 -5.80 -27.12 -25.33
C ALA A 88 -7.07 -27.96 -25.53
N THR A 89 -7.31 -28.41 -26.77
CA THR A 89 -8.41 -29.33 -27.09
C THR A 89 -8.24 -30.68 -26.37
N GLU A 90 -7.03 -31.25 -26.37
CA GLU A 90 -6.71 -32.51 -25.68
C GLU A 90 -6.79 -32.37 -24.15
N ALA A 91 -6.49 -31.21 -23.61
CA ALA A 91 -6.56 -30.90 -22.17
C ALA A 91 -7.94 -30.44 -21.71
N GLU A 92 -8.87 -30.17 -22.63
CA GLU A 92 -10.24 -29.66 -22.40
C GLU A 92 -10.27 -28.32 -21.66
N ILE A 93 -9.31 -27.42 -21.95
CA ILE A 93 -9.20 -26.10 -21.31
C ILE A 93 -9.33 -24.96 -22.31
N ALA A 94 -9.77 -23.79 -21.82
CA ALA A 94 -9.84 -22.60 -22.63
C ALA A 94 -8.46 -21.97 -22.85
N VAL A 95 -8.23 -21.33 -24.01
CA VAL A 95 -7.04 -20.48 -24.25
C VAL A 95 -7.52 -19.07 -24.54
N VAL A 96 -6.96 -18.14 -23.79
CA VAL A 96 -7.23 -16.71 -23.89
C VAL A 96 -5.97 -15.98 -24.33
N GLU A 97 -6.06 -15.22 -25.38
CA GLU A 97 -5.01 -14.34 -25.84
C GLU A 97 -4.96 -13.08 -24.99
N VAL A 98 -3.78 -12.74 -24.53
CA VAL A 98 -3.47 -11.47 -23.86
C VAL A 98 -2.78 -10.55 -24.85
N ARG A 99 -3.24 -9.32 -24.98
CA ARG A 99 -2.60 -8.29 -25.81
C ARG A 99 -1.14 -8.06 -25.39
N GLN A 100 -0.27 -7.80 -26.36
CA GLN A 100 1.18 -7.62 -26.12
C GLN A 100 1.46 -6.46 -25.15
N GLU A 101 0.71 -5.39 -25.28
CA GLU A 101 0.87 -4.16 -24.48
C GLU A 101 0.38 -4.32 -23.04
N ALA A 102 -0.42 -5.35 -22.75
CA ALA A 102 -0.95 -5.59 -21.41
C ALA A 102 0.18 -6.08 -20.48
N ALA A 103 0.44 -5.35 -19.40
CA ALA A 103 1.35 -5.79 -18.36
C ALA A 103 0.73 -6.89 -17.51
N TRP A 104 1.45 -7.99 -17.27
CA TRP A 104 0.95 -9.13 -16.51
C TRP A 104 0.49 -8.76 -15.09
N ALA A 105 1.23 -7.88 -14.39
CA ALA A 105 0.87 -7.44 -13.04
C ALA A 105 -0.48 -6.71 -13.01
N GLN A 106 -0.76 -5.90 -14.02
CA GLN A 106 -2.02 -5.20 -14.17
C GLN A 106 -3.17 -6.18 -14.47
N LEU A 107 -2.90 -7.16 -15.35
CA LEU A 107 -3.88 -8.18 -15.70
C LEU A 107 -4.25 -9.06 -14.49
N VAL A 108 -3.27 -9.53 -13.71
CA VAL A 108 -3.52 -10.29 -12.47
C VAL A 108 -4.45 -9.52 -11.54
N TRP A 109 -4.17 -8.25 -11.35
CA TRP A 109 -5.00 -7.43 -10.50
C TRP A 109 -6.44 -7.28 -11.04
N LEU A 110 -6.58 -7.05 -12.34
CA LEU A 110 -7.88 -6.90 -12.99
C LEU A 110 -8.70 -8.18 -12.93
N LEU A 111 -8.06 -9.32 -13.18
CA LEU A 111 -8.69 -10.64 -13.09
C LEU A 111 -9.18 -10.93 -11.68
N ARG A 112 -8.35 -10.64 -10.65
CA ARG A 112 -8.77 -10.79 -9.26
C ARG A 112 -9.95 -9.90 -8.92
N ALA A 113 -9.93 -8.64 -9.34
CA ALA A 113 -11.05 -7.72 -9.12
C ALA A 113 -12.35 -8.22 -9.78
N VAL A 114 -12.27 -8.87 -10.95
CA VAL A 114 -13.41 -9.48 -11.63
C VAL A 114 -13.91 -10.73 -10.89
N LEU A 115 -13.00 -11.53 -10.36
CA LEU A 115 -13.35 -12.75 -9.60
C LEU A 115 -13.93 -12.40 -8.23
N ASP A 116 -13.32 -11.46 -7.53
CA ASP A 116 -13.84 -10.94 -6.27
C ASP A 116 -15.27 -10.40 -6.46
N ALA A 117 -15.48 -9.60 -7.51
CA ALA A 117 -16.81 -9.10 -7.85
C ALA A 117 -17.85 -10.19 -8.16
N ALA A 118 -17.39 -11.36 -8.53
CA ALA A 118 -18.25 -12.49 -8.90
C ALA A 118 -18.47 -13.50 -7.76
N ALA A 119 -17.48 -13.66 -6.89
CA ALA A 119 -17.61 -14.46 -5.66
C ALA A 119 -18.65 -13.83 -4.72
N ASP A 120 -18.82 -12.51 -4.81
CA ASP A 120 -19.76 -11.72 -4.05
C ASP A 120 -21.24 -11.98 -4.40
N ASP A 121 -21.49 -12.51 -5.58
CA ASP A 121 -22.85 -12.87 -6.03
C ASP A 121 -23.42 -14.12 -5.30
N GLU A 122 -22.57 -14.88 -4.58
CA GLU A 122 -22.95 -16.16 -3.95
C GLU A 122 -22.89 -16.14 -2.40
N SER A 123 -22.29 -15.12 -1.77
CA SER A 123 -22.22 -15.00 -0.30
C SER A 123 -23.15 -13.91 0.20
N ASP A 124 -24.12 -14.36 1.01
CA ASP A 124 -25.08 -13.52 1.73
C ASP A 124 -24.37 -12.53 2.66
N GLY A 125 -24.25 -11.27 2.25
CA GLY A 125 -24.11 -10.15 3.18
C GLY A 125 -22.98 -9.14 3.04
N ASP A 126 -21.77 -9.43 2.58
CA ASP A 126 -20.66 -8.47 2.75
C ASP A 126 -19.85 -8.07 1.50
N VAL A 127 -20.01 -8.72 0.37
CA VAL A 127 -19.12 -8.56 -0.78
C VAL A 127 -19.83 -8.12 -2.10
N GLU A 128 -21.12 -7.81 -2.05
CA GLU A 128 -21.98 -7.33 -3.18
C GLU A 128 -21.47 -6.08 -3.93
N GLN A 129 -20.47 -5.37 -3.43
CA GLN A 129 -20.23 -3.98 -3.80
C GLN A 129 -19.35 -3.72 -5.01
N PHE A 130 -18.36 -4.56 -5.31
CA PHE A 130 -17.57 -4.36 -6.54
C PHE A 130 -18.39 -4.75 -7.76
N GLY A 131 -19.17 -5.82 -7.69
CA GLY A 131 -20.11 -6.24 -8.72
C GLY A 131 -21.18 -5.19 -9.01
N ASP A 132 -21.71 -4.55 -7.99
CA ASP A 132 -22.75 -3.52 -8.11
C ASP A 132 -22.28 -2.28 -8.86
N LEU A 133 -21.05 -1.80 -8.60
CA LEU A 133 -20.52 -0.63 -9.31
C LEU A 133 -20.24 -0.92 -10.78
N PHE A 134 -19.80 -2.12 -11.13
CA PHE A 134 -19.62 -2.53 -12.53
C PHE A 134 -20.97 -2.71 -13.24
N ARG A 135 -21.95 -3.35 -12.58
CA ARG A 135 -23.34 -3.44 -13.10
C ARG A 135 -23.96 -2.05 -13.27
N LEU A 136 -23.70 -1.15 -12.33
CA LEU A 136 -24.14 0.24 -12.41
C LEU A 136 -23.46 0.98 -13.57
N ALA A 137 -22.16 0.76 -13.79
CA ALA A 137 -21.47 1.31 -14.95
C ALA A 137 -22.03 0.80 -16.27
N ASP A 138 -22.41 -0.49 -16.36
CA ASP A 138 -23.10 -1.07 -17.52
C ASP A 138 -24.50 -0.47 -17.73
N ALA A 139 -25.27 -0.28 -16.65
CA ALA A 139 -26.58 0.37 -16.71
C ALA A 139 -26.47 1.83 -17.18
N VAL A 140 -25.52 2.58 -16.65
CA VAL A 140 -25.23 3.96 -17.06
C VAL A 140 -24.79 4.01 -18.54
N ALA A 141 -23.95 3.06 -18.96
CA ALA A 141 -23.50 2.95 -20.35
C ALA A 141 -24.65 2.64 -21.32
N ALA A 142 -25.64 1.87 -20.87
CA ALA A 142 -26.87 1.61 -21.68
C ALA A 142 -27.69 2.89 -21.84
N VAL A 143 -27.77 3.76 -20.83
CA VAL A 143 -28.50 5.04 -20.90
C VAL A 143 -27.86 5.98 -21.93
N ILE A 144 -26.54 6.12 -21.93
CA ILE A 144 -25.81 7.00 -22.82
C ILE A 144 -25.45 6.34 -24.18
N ASP A 145 -25.65 5.01 -24.30
CA ASP A 145 -25.16 4.17 -25.40
C ASP A 145 -23.68 4.38 -25.75
N ALA A 146 -22.86 4.47 -24.72
CA ALA A 146 -21.43 4.72 -24.84
C ALA A 146 -20.65 4.06 -23.68
N PRO A 147 -19.36 3.67 -23.87
CA PRO A 147 -18.51 3.15 -22.81
C PRO A 147 -18.31 4.17 -21.71
N VAL A 148 -18.49 3.76 -20.43
CA VAL A 148 -18.42 4.64 -19.26
C VAL A 148 -17.34 4.16 -18.29
N THR A 149 -16.63 5.10 -17.62
CA THR A 149 -15.92 4.87 -16.37
C THR A 149 -16.55 5.67 -15.25
N ILE A 150 -16.52 5.11 -14.04
CA ILE A 150 -16.84 5.79 -12.79
C ILE A 150 -15.52 5.98 -12.06
N GLU A 151 -15.19 7.23 -11.72
CA GLU A 151 -13.95 7.63 -11.08
C GLU A 151 -14.23 8.33 -9.75
N ASP A 152 -13.32 8.18 -8.77
CA ASP A 152 -13.37 8.94 -7.52
C ASP A 152 -12.92 10.40 -7.70
N ALA A 153 -12.98 11.18 -6.62
CA ALA A 153 -12.55 12.58 -6.63
C ALA A 153 -11.05 12.76 -6.96
N ASN A 154 -10.25 11.71 -6.81
CA ASN A 154 -8.81 11.68 -7.14
C ASN A 154 -8.50 11.09 -8.52
N SER A 155 -9.52 10.97 -9.38
CA SER A 155 -9.41 10.38 -10.73
C SER A 155 -8.90 8.93 -10.75
N ARG A 156 -9.23 8.15 -9.72
CA ARG A 156 -9.02 6.71 -9.71
C ARG A 156 -10.26 6.02 -10.26
N VAL A 157 -10.06 5.08 -11.17
CA VAL A 157 -11.15 4.28 -11.73
C VAL A 157 -11.68 3.32 -10.67
N LEU A 158 -12.95 3.47 -10.34
CA LEU A 158 -13.68 2.60 -9.41
C LEU A 158 -14.40 1.47 -10.14
N ALA A 159 -15.00 1.78 -11.30
CA ALA A 159 -15.66 0.82 -12.17
C ALA A 159 -15.66 1.32 -13.63
N TYR A 160 -15.90 0.39 -14.56
CA TYR A 160 -16.08 0.71 -15.97
C TYR A 160 -17.11 -0.26 -16.59
N SER A 161 -17.79 0.20 -17.62
CA SER A 161 -18.74 -0.60 -18.35
C SER A 161 -18.07 -1.56 -19.33
N SER A 162 -18.81 -2.53 -19.86
CA SER A 162 -18.46 -3.31 -21.03
C SER A 162 -18.22 -2.43 -22.28
N ARG A 163 -17.87 -3.03 -23.41
CA ARG A 163 -17.66 -2.36 -24.71
C ARG A 163 -16.53 -1.33 -24.75
N GLN A 164 -15.48 -1.48 -23.93
CA GLN A 164 -14.31 -0.61 -23.94
C GLN A 164 -13.43 -0.76 -25.20
N ASP A 165 -13.76 -1.67 -26.10
CA ASP A 165 -13.18 -1.85 -27.43
C ASP A 165 -13.40 -0.64 -28.36
N ARG A 166 -14.38 0.20 -28.05
CA ARG A 166 -14.73 1.42 -28.79
C ARG A 166 -14.07 2.67 -28.22
N THR A 167 -12.99 2.51 -27.46
CA THR A 167 -12.32 3.63 -26.77
C THR A 167 -10.91 3.86 -27.31
N ASP A 168 -10.33 4.99 -26.92
CA ASP A 168 -8.97 5.37 -27.30
C ASP A 168 -7.89 4.83 -26.33
N PRO A 169 -6.60 4.87 -26.74
CA PRO A 169 -5.50 4.40 -25.91
C PRO A 169 -5.39 5.09 -24.54
N ALA A 170 -5.79 6.36 -24.42
CA ALA A 170 -5.78 7.08 -23.14
C ALA A 170 -6.79 6.47 -22.16
N ARG A 171 -7.98 6.05 -22.64
CA ARG A 171 -8.98 5.32 -21.84
C ARG A 171 -8.46 3.95 -21.43
N VAL A 172 -7.87 3.20 -22.34
CA VAL A 172 -7.28 1.90 -22.04
C VAL A 172 -6.21 2.04 -20.95
N SER A 173 -5.29 2.99 -21.09
CA SER A 173 -4.26 3.28 -20.08
C SER A 173 -4.87 3.69 -18.74
N THR A 174 -5.96 4.45 -18.74
CA THR A 174 -6.69 4.87 -17.54
C THR A 174 -7.27 3.66 -16.78
N ILE A 175 -7.94 2.75 -17.49
CA ILE A 175 -8.50 1.54 -16.90
C ILE A 175 -7.39 0.64 -16.38
N MET A 176 -6.33 0.41 -17.18
CA MET A 176 -5.18 -0.43 -16.82
C MET A 176 -4.43 0.10 -15.60
N GLY A 177 -4.16 1.40 -15.57
CA GLY A 177 -3.48 2.07 -14.46
C GLY A 177 -4.36 2.32 -13.24
N ARG A 178 -5.67 2.07 -13.32
CA ARG A 178 -6.69 2.48 -12.34
C ARG A 178 -6.67 3.98 -12.01
N ARG A 179 -5.98 4.75 -12.79
CA ARG A 179 -5.83 6.19 -12.64
C ARG A 179 -5.62 6.80 -14.00
N VAL A 180 -6.16 7.96 -14.19
CA VAL A 180 -5.86 8.74 -15.40
C VAL A 180 -4.37 9.05 -15.43
N PRO A 181 -3.63 8.76 -16.51
CA PRO A 181 -2.20 9.09 -16.63
C PRO A 181 -1.94 10.59 -16.43
N ASP A 182 -0.80 10.94 -15.82
CA ASP A 182 -0.51 12.32 -15.44
C ASP A 182 -0.47 13.29 -16.62
N ASP A 183 -0.01 12.85 -17.78
CA ASP A 183 -0.02 13.62 -19.02
C ASP A 183 -1.43 13.88 -19.54
N VAL A 184 -2.32 12.90 -19.41
CA VAL A 184 -3.76 13.02 -19.75
C VAL A 184 -4.46 13.94 -18.75
N LEU A 185 -4.20 13.79 -17.45
CA LEU A 185 -4.68 14.69 -16.40
C LEU A 185 -4.27 16.14 -16.63
N ALA A 186 -2.99 16.38 -16.97
CA ALA A 186 -2.49 17.72 -17.25
C ALA A 186 -3.24 18.37 -18.42
N ARG A 187 -3.56 17.60 -19.47
CA ARG A 187 -4.36 18.09 -20.62
C ARG A 187 -5.78 18.46 -20.22
N PHE A 188 -6.47 17.65 -19.43
CA PHE A 188 -7.83 17.96 -18.96
C PHE A 188 -7.81 19.14 -17.95
N ARG A 189 -6.77 19.26 -17.11
CA ARG A 189 -6.57 20.41 -16.21
C ARG A 189 -6.38 21.71 -16.97
N SER A 190 -5.53 21.74 -17.99
CA SER A 190 -5.29 22.94 -18.82
C SER A 190 -6.55 23.46 -19.52
N ARG A 191 -7.50 22.58 -19.79
CA ARG A 191 -8.82 22.91 -20.39
C ARG A 191 -9.87 23.29 -19.36
N GLY A 192 -9.54 23.30 -18.08
CA GLY A 192 -10.45 23.69 -17.00
C GLY A 192 -11.51 22.65 -16.66
N VAL A 193 -11.40 21.38 -17.14
CA VAL A 193 -12.37 20.32 -16.88
C VAL A 193 -12.54 20.09 -15.37
N PHE A 194 -11.44 19.98 -14.63
CA PHE A 194 -11.50 19.78 -13.18
C PHE A 194 -12.07 20.99 -12.42
N ARG A 195 -11.86 22.22 -12.95
CA ARG A 195 -12.49 23.43 -12.40
C ARG A 195 -14.01 23.42 -12.61
N GLN A 196 -14.47 22.92 -13.76
CA GLN A 196 -15.90 22.76 -14.03
C GLN A 196 -16.48 21.63 -13.15
N LEU A 197 -15.79 20.50 -13.00
CA LEU A 197 -16.18 19.41 -12.12
C LEU A 197 -16.32 19.88 -10.67
N SER A 198 -15.40 20.73 -10.16
CA SER A 198 -15.45 21.21 -8.78
C SER A 198 -16.56 22.23 -8.54
N LYS A 199 -16.88 23.08 -9.51
CA LYS A 199 -17.84 24.19 -9.36
C LYS A 199 -19.23 23.92 -9.90
N GLY A 200 -19.36 23.07 -10.92
CA GLY A 200 -20.59 22.86 -11.67
C GLY A 200 -21.39 21.63 -11.26
N ARG A 201 -22.70 21.67 -11.61
CA ARG A 201 -23.59 20.49 -11.63
C ARG A 201 -23.91 20.04 -13.04
N SER A 202 -23.39 20.74 -14.03
CA SER A 202 -23.70 20.51 -15.45
C SER A 202 -22.80 19.46 -16.06
N VAL A 203 -23.33 18.84 -17.13
CA VAL A 203 -22.58 17.96 -18.01
C VAL A 203 -21.47 18.75 -18.71
N ILE A 204 -20.29 18.15 -18.83
CA ILE A 204 -19.13 18.75 -19.47
C ILE A 204 -18.86 17.97 -20.75
N PHE A 205 -18.92 18.61 -21.91
CA PHE A 205 -18.49 18.02 -23.16
C PHE A 205 -17.05 18.44 -23.48
N VAL A 206 -16.22 17.47 -23.78
CA VAL A 206 -14.84 17.68 -24.23
C VAL A 206 -14.70 17.10 -25.64
N PRO A 207 -14.44 17.93 -26.66
CA PRO A 207 -14.34 17.46 -28.04
C PRO A 207 -13.10 16.61 -28.28
N ALA A 208 -13.09 15.88 -29.40
CA ALA A 208 -11.95 15.11 -29.88
C ALA A 208 -10.67 15.92 -29.91
N GLN A 209 -9.52 15.27 -29.66
CA GLN A 209 -8.23 15.92 -29.56
C GLN A 209 -7.30 15.47 -30.68
N LYS A 210 -6.31 16.30 -30.99
CA LYS A 210 -5.33 16.04 -32.05
C LYS A 210 -4.43 14.82 -31.79
N ASP A 211 -4.35 14.38 -30.54
CA ASP A 211 -3.57 13.23 -30.08
C ASP A 211 -4.34 11.88 -30.20
N GLY A 212 -5.53 11.90 -30.80
CA GLY A 212 -6.39 10.72 -30.95
C GLY A 212 -7.31 10.45 -29.74
N THR A 213 -7.33 11.32 -28.74
CA THR A 213 -8.30 11.22 -27.63
C THR A 213 -9.69 11.50 -28.17
N LEU A 214 -10.59 10.55 -28.04
CA LEU A 214 -11.99 10.64 -28.48
C LEU A 214 -12.79 11.64 -27.63
N PRO A 215 -13.93 12.16 -28.11
CA PRO A 215 -14.77 13.05 -27.34
C PRO A 215 -15.23 12.43 -26.03
N ARG A 216 -15.39 13.27 -25.01
CA ARG A 216 -15.84 12.86 -23.67
C ARG A 216 -17.08 13.64 -23.25
N LEU A 217 -18.05 12.92 -22.71
CA LEU A 217 -19.14 13.49 -21.95
C LEU A 217 -18.89 13.15 -20.48
N ILE A 218 -18.84 14.18 -19.60
CA ILE A 218 -18.42 14.01 -18.23
C ILE A 218 -19.52 14.55 -17.31
N VAL A 219 -19.89 13.77 -16.29
CA VAL A 219 -20.86 14.16 -15.27
C VAL A 219 -20.23 14.10 -13.90
N PRO A 220 -20.27 15.19 -13.10
CA PRO A 220 -19.83 15.15 -11.71
C PRO A 220 -20.83 14.35 -10.86
N ILE A 221 -20.30 13.48 -9.99
CA ILE A 221 -21.08 12.73 -9.02
C ILE A 221 -21.04 13.49 -7.70
N ARG A 222 -22.20 14.02 -7.27
CA ARG A 222 -22.30 14.86 -6.08
C ARG A 222 -23.43 14.43 -5.16
N MET A 223 -23.20 14.62 -3.85
CA MET A 223 -24.25 14.50 -2.83
C MET A 223 -24.04 15.57 -1.75
N GLY A 224 -25.08 16.28 -1.36
CA GLY A 224 -25.00 17.33 -0.34
C GLY A 224 -24.05 18.49 -0.65
N GLY A 225 -23.66 18.67 -1.94
CA GLY A 225 -22.67 19.67 -2.36
C GLY A 225 -21.24 19.13 -2.48
N GLU A 226 -20.92 18.02 -1.85
CA GLU A 226 -19.62 17.34 -1.94
C GLU A 226 -19.45 16.64 -3.30
N LEU A 227 -18.25 16.75 -3.89
CA LEU A 227 -17.88 16.01 -5.09
C LEU A 227 -17.34 14.64 -4.69
N LEU A 228 -18.08 13.58 -4.98
CA LEU A 228 -17.69 12.20 -4.66
C LEU A 228 -16.87 11.55 -5.78
N GLY A 229 -16.99 12.07 -7.00
CA GLY A 229 -16.33 11.51 -8.17
C GLY A 229 -16.91 12.05 -9.47
N SER A 230 -16.67 11.34 -10.56
CA SER A 230 -17.18 11.69 -11.89
C SER A 230 -17.42 10.46 -12.76
N MET A 231 -18.38 10.57 -13.68
CA MET A 231 -18.61 9.58 -14.74
C MET A 231 -18.10 10.15 -16.07
N TRP A 232 -17.42 9.31 -16.84
CA TRP A 232 -16.81 9.69 -18.10
C TRP A 232 -17.28 8.75 -19.23
N ALA A 233 -18.09 9.23 -20.12
CA ALA A 233 -18.50 8.50 -21.32
C ALA A 233 -17.60 8.85 -22.51
N VAL A 234 -17.19 7.87 -23.30
CA VAL A 234 -16.54 8.07 -24.60
C VAL A 234 -17.62 8.09 -25.67
N VAL A 235 -17.76 9.19 -26.37
CA VAL A 235 -18.82 9.41 -27.36
C VAL A 235 -18.24 9.64 -28.74
N ASP A 236 -19.05 9.39 -29.80
CA ASP A 236 -18.59 9.52 -31.20
C ASP A 236 -18.61 10.98 -31.69
N GLY A 237 -19.23 11.89 -30.92
CA GLY A 237 -19.40 13.30 -31.25
C GLY A 237 -20.32 14.03 -30.28
N GLU A 238 -20.94 15.12 -30.72
CA GLU A 238 -21.92 15.84 -29.90
C GLU A 238 -23.13 14.95 -29.60
N VAL A 239 -23.53 14.96 -28.33
CA VAL A 239 -24.65 14.19 -27.80
C VAL A 239 -25.87 15.10 -27.70
N THR A 240 -27.05 14.58 -28.00
CA THR A 240 -28.32 15.34 -27.88
C THR A 240 -28.55 15.74 -26.41
N ASP A 241 -29.22 16.88 -26.23
CA ASP A 241 -29.56 17.38 -24.90
C ASP A 241 -30.32 16.35 -24.05
N GLU A 242 -31.22 15.59 -24.68
CA GLU A 242 -31.99 14.54 -24.03
C GLU A 242 -31.10 13.41 -23.50
N ARG A 243 -30.18 12.89 -24.30
CA ARG A 243 -29.23 11.84 -23.87
C ARG A 243 -28.25 12.37 -22.81
N SER A 244 -27.82 13.63 -22.95
CA SER A 244 -26.97 14.28 -22.01
C SER A 244 -27.67 14.45 -20.66
N ALA A 245 -28.94 14.87 -20.64
CA ALA A 245 -29.75 14.96 -19.43
C ALA A 245 -29.96 13.60 -18.77
N ALA A 246 -30.35 12.57 -19.56
CA ALA A 246 -30.54 11.22 -19.07
C ALA A 246 -29.27 10.66 -18.44
N PHE A 247 -28.07 10.95 -19.00
CA PHE A 247 -26.80 10.58 -18.40
C PHE A 247 -26.53 11.30 -17.08
N ALA A 248 -26.85 12.59 -17.01
CA ALA A 248 -26.73 13.38 -15.78
C ALA A 248 -27.66 12.86 -14.68
N ASP A 249 -28.87 12.45 -15.01
CA ASP A 249 -29.87 11.92 -14.08
C ASP A 249 -29.46 10.60 -13.42
N THR A 250 -28.47 9.89 -13.97
CA THR A 250 -27.87 8.71 -13.30
C THR A 250 -26.96 9.09 -12.15
N GLY A 251 -26.45 10.34 -12.10
CA GLY A 251 -25.48 10.82 -11.11
C GLY A 251 -25.90 10.60 -9.67
N PRO A 252 -27.14 10.93 -9.23
CA PRO A 252 -27.58 10.68 -7.86
C PRO A 252 -27.59 9.21 -7.46
N VAL A 253 -27.91 8.29 -8.38
CA VAL A 253 -27.88 6.85 -8.10
C VAL A 253 -26.44 6.39 -7.88
N VAL A 254 -25.52 6.80 -8.74
CA VAL A 254 -24.09 6.51 -8.58
C VAL A 254 -23.54 7.12 -7.29
N ALA A 255 -23.94 8.37 -6.95
CA ALA A 255 -23.56 9.02 -5.71
C ALA A 255 -23.96 8.22 -4.47
N LEU A 256 -25.18 7.67 -4.45
CA LEU A 256 -25.67 6.84 -3.35
C LEU A 256 -24.81 5.57 -3.19
N HIS A 257 -24.46 4.92 -4.30
CA HIS A 257 -23.58 3.74 -4.27
C HIS A 257 -22.16 4.08 -3.77
N LEU A 258 -21.58 5.21 -4.20
CA LEU A 258 -20.28 5.65 -3.72
C LEU A 258 -20.30 5.97 -2.22
N LEU A 259 -21.36 6.61 -1.72
CA LEU A 259 -21.51 6.88 -0.28
C LEU A 259 -21.67 5.60 0.54
N ARG A 260 -22.50 4.67 0.09
CA ARG A 260 -22.65 3.35 0.77
C ARG A 260 -21.30 2.63 0.84
N ARG A 261 -20.56 2.61 -0.27
CA ARG A 261 -19.22 2.02 -0.31
C ARG A 261 -18.28 2.71 0.66
N ARG A 262 -18.23 4.05 0.66
CA ARG A 262 -17.40 4.81 1.61
C ARG A 262 -17.77 4.49 3.06
N ALA A 263 -19.04 4.52 3.41
CA ALA A 263 -19.52 4.21 4.76
C ALA A 263 -19.15 2.80 5.22
N ARG A 264 -19.21 1.79 4.34
CA ARG A 264 -18.77 0.41 4.67
C ARG A 264 -17.27 0.32 4.85
N VAL A 265 -16.47 0.88 3.94
CA VAL A 265 -15.01 0.90 4.08
C VAL A 265 -14.59 1.59 5.37
N ASP A 266 -15.26 2.68 5.74
CA ASP A 266 -14.99 3.38 7.00
C ASP A 266 -15.41 2.54 8.22
N ALA A 267 -16.55 1.85 8.14
CA ALA A 267 -16.99 0.93 9.20
C ALA A 267 -16.04 -0.26 9.38
N GLU A 268 -15.58 -0.87 8.28
CA GLU A 268 -14.58 -1.94 8.31
C GLU A 268 -13.23 -1.48 8.87
N ARG A 269 -12.80 -0.26 8.50
CA ARG A 269 -11.59 0.36 9.06
C ARG A 269 -11.72 0.60 10.55
N MET A 270 -12.87 1.13 11.01
CA MET A 270 -13.15 1.34 12.42
C MET A 270 -13.15 0.02 13.19
N ARG A 271 -13.83 -1.01 12.66
CA ARG A 271 -13.87 -2.35 13.26
C ARG A 271 -12.47 -2.96 13.35
N SER A 272 -11.71 -2.93 12.24
CA SER A 272 -10.31 -3.40 12.24
C SER A 272 -9.47 -2.65 13.26
N ALA A 273 -9.60 -1.32 13.34
CA ALA A 273 -8.89 -0.50 14.31
C ALA A 273 -9.25 -0.84 15.77
N GLU A 274 -10.52 -1.13 16.05
CA GLU A 274 -10.97 -1.57 17.39
C GLU A 274 -10.38 -2.93 17.76
N LEU A 275 -10.40 -3.90 16.83
CA LEU A 275 -9.81 -5.21 17.04
C LEU A 275 -8.29 -5.13 17.25
N VAL A 276 -7.59 -4.37 16.42
CA VAL A 276 -6.14 -4.13 16.58
C VAL A 276 -5.85 -3.45 17.93
N ARG A 277 -6.66 -2.48 18.33
CA ARG A 277 -6.52 -1.81 19.63
C ARG A 277 -6.68 -2.81 20.78
N ALA A 278 -7.69 -3.69 20.72
CA ALA A 278 -7.92 -4.73 21.72
C ALA A 278 -6.74 -5.72 21.83
N VAL A 279 -6.19 -6.14 20.70
CA VAL A 279 -5.02 -7.02 20.63
C VAL A 279 -3.78 -6.32 21.19
N LEU A 280 -3.52 -5.08 20.79
CA LEU A 280 -2.37 -4.30 21.23
C LEU A 280 -2.45 -3.85 22.70
N ALA A 281 -3.64 -3.83 23.30
CA ALA A 281 -3.84 -3.53 24.71
C ALA A 281 -3.81 -4.78 25.61
N GLY A 282 -3.82 -5.99 25.04
CA GLY A 282 -3.88 -7.24 25.82
C GLY A 282 -5.17 -7.39 26.65
N SER A 283 -6.28 -6.78 26.18
CA SER A 283 -7.57 -6.84 26.89
C SER A 283 -8.16 -8.25 26.92
N THR A 284 -9.15 -8.49 27.78
CA THR A 284 -9.82 -9.79 27.95
C THR A 284 -10.40 -10.36 26.65
N GLY A 285 -10.58 -9.55 25.61
CA GLY A 285 -11.05 -9.96 24.27
C GLY A 285 -9.95 -10.14 23.22
N SER A 286 -8.66 -9.97 23.57
CA SER A 286 -7.56 -9.94 22.61
C SER A 286 -7.44 -11.20 21.76
N ARG A 287 -7.67 -12.40 22.34
CA ARG A 287 -7.61 -13.65 21.58
C ARG A 287 -8.76 -13.77 20.56
N ALA A 288 -9.97 -13.36 20.90
CA ALA A 288 -11.08 -13.33 19.97
C ALA A 288 -10.86 -12.28 18.86
N ALA A 289 -10.34 -11.11 19.23
CA ALA A 289 -9.96 -10.07 18.27
C ALA A 289 -8.86 -10.52 17.32
N ALA A 290 -7.84 -11.24 17.80
CA ALA A 290 -6.79 -11.81 16.98
C ALA A 290 -7.33 -12.85 15.98
N ALA A 291 -8.24 -13.72 16.41
CA ALA A 291 -8.89 -14.69 15.54
C ALA A 291 -9.74 -14.01 14.45
N GLU A 292 -10.50 -12.97 14.82
CA GLU A 292 -11.31 -12.19 13.86
C GLU A 292 -10.43 -11.42 12.85
N LEU A 293 -9.25 -10.93 13.26
CA LEU A 293 -8.26 -10.34 12.38
C LEU A 293 -7.54 -11.37 11.49
N GLY A 294 -7.79 -12.67 11.69
CA GLY A 294 -7.13 -13.75 10.97
C GLY A 294 -5.65 -13.89 11.32
N LEU A 295 -5.23 -13.47 12.52
CA LEU A 295 -3.87 -13.67 13.02
C LEU A 295 -3.72 -15.15 13.41
N ASP A 296 -2.74 -15.82 12.83
CA ASP A 296 -2.41 -17.21 13.11
C ASP A 296 -1.44 -17.36 14.32
N GLU A 297 -1.14 -18.60 14.72
CA GLU A 297 -0.28 -18.86 15.90
C GLU A 297 1.23 -18.65 15.65
N GLN A 298 1.64 -18.18 14.46
CA GLN A 298 3.05 -17.87 14.23
C GLN A 298 3.45 -16.56 14.93
N PRO A 299 4.76 -16.35 15.21
CA PRO A 299 5.22 -15.08 15.79
C PRO A 299 4.88 -13.85 14.92
N HIS A 300 4.41 -12.79 15.58
CA HIS A 300 4.05 -11.52 14.94
C HIS A 300 4.89 -10.38 15.52
N ARG A 301 5.06 -9.33 14.72
CA ARG A 301 5.66 -8.05 15.15
C ARG A 301 4.63 -6.95 15.11
N VAL A 302 4.75 -6.02 16.04
CA VAL A 302 4.06 -4.74 15.97
C VAL A 302 5.00 -3.71 15.33
N ILE A 303 4.49 -3.03 14.33
CA ILE A 303 5.17 -1.95 13.63
C ILE A 303 4.48 -0.65 14.01
N ALA A 304 5.25 0.36 14.39
CA ALA A 304 4.78 1.72 14.65
C ALA A 304 5.36 2.66 13.59
N ILE A 305 4.51 3.39 12.90
CA ILE A 305 4.86 4.32 11.82
C ILE A 305 4.39 5.70 12.21
N ASP A 306 5.29 6.67 12.20
CA ASP A 306 4.96 8.07 12.45
C ASP A 306 4.21 8.65 11.25
N ALA A 307 2.90 8.77 11.39
CA ALA A 307 2.03 9.33 10.38
C ALA A 307 1.62 10.78 10.74
N SER A 308 2.29 11.39 11.73
CA SER A 308 2.05 12.79 12.09
C SER A 308 2.56 13.70 10.97
N SER A 309 1.69 14.57 10.48
CA SER A 309 2.02 15.68 9.59
C SER A 309 1.51 16.97 10.23
N GLU A 310 2.20 18.09 10.01
CA GLU A 310 1.78 19.38 10.55
C GLU A 310 0.46 19.86 9.92
N ASP A 311 0.12 19.40 8.70
CA ASP A 311 -1.14 19.67 8.01
C ASP A 311 -2.08 18.45 8.02
N ALA A 312 -3.31 18.66 8.50
CA ALA A 312 -4.31 17.58 8.65
C ALA A 312 -4.72 16.92 7.30
N GLU A 313 -4.76 17.70 6.20
CA GLU A 313 -5.07 17.18 4.86
C GLU A 313 -3.91 16.33 4.32
N ASP A 314 -2.67 16.74 4.54
CA ASP A 314 -1.48 15.97 4.18
C ASP A 314 -1.34 14.70 5.03
N ALA A 315 -1.72 14.74 6.31
CA ALA A 315 -1.70 13.58 7.21
C ALA A 315 -2.59 12.45 6.71
N GLU A 316 -3.80 12.75 6.20
CA GLU A 316 -4.70 11.73 5.67
C GLU A 316 -4.16 11.13 4.35
N GLY A 317 -3.58 11.95 3.49
CA GLY A 317 -2.90 11.51 2.28
C GLY A 317 -1.72 10.58 2.57
N VAL A 318 -0.89 10.91 3.56
CA VAL A 318 0.24 10.09 4.03
C VAL A 318 -0.25 8.75 4.59
N ARG A 319 -1.29 8.75 5.44
CA ARG A 319 -1.88 7.53 6.00
C ARG A 319 -2.40 6.61 4.91
N LEU A 320 -3.11 7.14 3.92
CA LEU A 320 -3.64 6.37 2.81
C LEU A 320 -2.52 5.78 1.94
N ALA A 321 -1.48 6.56 1.63
CA ALA A 321 -0.32 6.12 0.88
C ALA A 321 0.47 5.03 1.63
N LEU A 322 0.63 5.17 2.95
CA LEU A 322 1.26 4.15 3.81
C LEU A 322 0.42 2.87 3.85
N TRP A 323 -0.90 3.01 4.01
CA TRP A 323 -1.81 1.87 3.94
C TRP A 323 -1.68 1.09 2.64
N GLU A 324 -1.74 1.78 1.48
CA GLU A 324 -1.55 1.15 0.17
C GLU A 324 -0.18 0.50 0.02
N ARG A 325 0.85 1.11 0.60
CA ARG A 325 2.23 0.60 0.55
C ARG A 325 2.39 -0.66 1.39
N MET A 326 1.80 -0.69 2.58
CA MET A 326 1.80 -1.87 3.45
C MET A 326 1.01 -3.03 2.84
N THR A 327 -0.11 -2.76 2.17
CA THR A 327 -0.90 -3.80 1.51
C THR A 327 -0.23 -4.41 0.27
N ARG A 328 0.70 -3.70 -0.38
CA ARG A 328 1.46 -4.24 -1.52
C ARG A 328 2.57 -5.22 -1.12
N GLY A 329 3.16 -5.04 0.07
CA GLY A 329 4.31 -5.84 0.51
C GLY A 329 3.96 -7.16 1.20
N VAL A 330 2.70 -7.34 1.60
CA VAL A 330 2.24 -8.52 2.36
C VAL A 330 0.99 -9.04 1.66
N GLY A 331 0.98 -10.26 1.19
CA GLY A 331 -0.12 -10.87 0.42
C GLY A 331 -1.49 -10.95 1.14
N ARG A 332 -1.56 -10.58 2.42
CA ARG A 332 -2.77 -10.33 3.21
C ARG A 332 -2.75 -8.88 3.69
N ARG A 333 -3.93 -8.26 3.86
CA ARG A 333 -4.04 -6.93 4.48
C ARG A 333 -3.50 -7.01 5.91
N PRO A 334 -2.44 -6.26 6.27
CA PRO A 334 -1.96 -6.23 7.64
C PRO A 334 -3.06 -5.66 8.54
N ALA A 335 -3.21 -6.22 9.74
CA ALA A 335 -4.07 -5.64 10.76
C ALA A 335 -3.49 -4.28 11.17
N VAL A 336 -4.19 -3.19 10.85
CA VAL A 336 -3.69 -1.82 10.99
C VAL A 336 -4.67 -0.94 11.74
N ALA A 337 -4.16 -0.09 12.63
CA ALA A 337 -4.93 0.93 13.33
C ALA A 337 -4.14 2.22 13.51
N ASP A 338 -4.80 3.37 13.34
CA ASP A 338 -4.28 4.66 13.78
C ASP A 338 -4.60 4.86 15.26
N LEU A 339 -3.59 5.09 16.06
CA LEU A 339 -3.73 5.39 17.49
C LEU A 339 -2.93 6.68 17.78
N HIS A 340 -3.62 7.79 17.94
CA HIS A 340 -3.03 9.09 18.29
C HIS A 340 -1.93 9.57 17.33
N GLY A 341 -2.12 9.40 16.03
CA GLY A 341 -1.18 9.84 15.01
C GLY A 341 -0.03 8.86 14.74
N VAL A 342 -0.01 7.71 15.41
CA VAL A 342 0.87 6.59 15.09
C VAL A 342 0.07 5.49 14.42
N LEU A 343 0.51 5.08 13.25
CA LEU A 343 -0.08 3.97 12.52
C LEU A 343 0.57 2.67 12.97
N TYR A 344 -0.20 1.81 13.66
CA TYR A 344 0.27 0.50 14.08
C TYR A 344 -0.15 -0.57 13.09
N ALA A 345 0.73 -1.51 12.83
CA ALA A 345 0.43 -2.72 12.05
C ALA A 345 0.91 -3.96 12.81
N VAL A 346 0.09 -5.01 12.80
CA VAL A 346 0.48 -6.35 13.29
C VAL A 346 0.76 -7.22 12.08
N VAL A 347 1.99 -7.68 11.94
CA VAL A 347 2.44 -8.46 10.79
C VAL A 347 3.11 -9.75 11.24
N PRO A 348 2.93 -10.87 10.50
CA PRO A 348 3.72 -12.07 10.73
C PRO A 348 5.22 -11.77 10.58
N ASP A 349 6.06 -12.34 11.43
CA ASP A 349 7.51 -12.10 11.38
C ASP A 349 8.13 -12.46 10.02
N LYS A 350 7.65 -13.52 9.37
CA LYS A 350 8.05 -13.91 8.00
C LYS A 350 7.72 -12.85 6.95
N GLY A 351 6.70 -12.03 7.19
CA GLY A 351 6.28 -10.94 6.30
C GLY A 351 7.03 -9.63 6.52
N TRP A 352 7.82 -9.54 7.59
CA TRP A 352 8.51 -8.29 7.96
C TRP A 352 9.63 -7.89 6.99
N ALA A 353 10.48 -8.83 6.57
CA ALA A 353 11.62 -8.48 5.72
C ALA A 353 11.21 -7.81 4.38
N PRO A 354 10.27 -8.37 3.58
CA PRO A 354 9.81 -7.72 2.36
C PRO A 354 9.07 -6.40 2.63
N LEU A 355 8.30 -6.30 3.72
CA LEU A 355 7.62 -5.06 4.09
C LEU A 355 8.63 -3.97 4.49
N ARG A 356 9.68 -4.34 5.23
CA ARG A 356 10.77 -3.45 5.61
C ARG A 356 11.45 -2.80 4.40
N GLU A 357 11.72 -3.57 3.34
CA GLU A 357 12.31 -3.04 2.10
C GLU A 357 11.39 -1.98 1.46
N VAL A 358 10.10 -2.25 1.43
CA VAL A 358 9.11 -1.31 0.92
C VAL A 358 9.04 -0.03 1.76
N LEU A 359 9.06 -0.14 3.09
CA LEU A 359 8.98 1.00 4.01
C LEU A 359 10.27 1.82 4.05
N ALA A 360 11.44 1.18 3.85
CA ALA A 360 12.74 1.85 3.88
C ALA A 360 12.89 2.96 2.82
N THR A 361 12.12 2.90 1.73
CA THR A 361 12.11 3.92 0.68
C THR A 361 11.25 5.15 0.99
N GLY A 362 10.59 5.18 2.18
CA GLY A 362 9.67 6.23 2.61
C GLY A 362 10.31 7.33 3.46
N GLU A 363 9.54 8.42 3.61
CA GLU A 363 9.92 9.55 4.49
C GLU A 363 9.59 9.31 5.98
N PRO A 364 8.50 8.58 6.37
CA PRO A 364 8.10 8.47 7.75
C PRO A 364 9.12 7.65 8.57
N LEU A 365 9.16 7.94 9.88
CA LEU A 365 9.89 7.11 10.83
C LEU A 365 9.14 5.80 11.06
N VAL A 366 9.86 4.69 11.06
CA VAL A 366 9.31 3.34 11.22
C VAL A 366 10.08 2.59 12.30
N ALA A 367 9.35 2.07 13.27
CA ALA A 367 9.90 1.24 14.33
C ALA A 367 9.19 -0.11 14.39
N ALA A 368 9.91 -1.18 14.68
CA ALA A 368 9.34 -2.51 14.88
C ALA A 368 9.78 -3.10 16.21
N GLY A 369 8.81 -3.67 16.95
CA GLY A 369 9.08 -4.49 18.12
C GLY A 369 9.65 -5.86 17.77
N SER A 370 10.03 -6.64 18.76
CA SER A 370 10.48 -8.03 18.59
C SER A 370 9.33 -8.93 18.15
N PRO A 371 9.63 -10.06 17.45
CA PRO A 371 8.62 -11.06 17.15
C PRO A 371 8.20 -11.76 18.43
N VAL A 372 6.88 -11.86 18.63
CA VAL A 372 6.29 -12.44 19.84
C VAL A 372 5.07 -13.29 19.48
N GLU A 373 4.66 -14.14 20.40
CA GLU A 373 3.37 -14.84 20.33
C GLU A 373 2.19 -13.85 20.51
N LEU A 374 0.99 -14.23 20.06
CA LEU A 374 -0.19 -13.35 20.08
C LEU A 374 -0.49 -12.76 21.46
N ALA A 375 -0.25 -13.51 22.55
CA ALA A 375 -0.49 -13.04 23.91
C ALA A 375 0.45 -11.88 24.32
N ASP A 376 1.62 -11.81 23.72
CA ASP A 376 2.68 -10.85 24.04
C ASP A 376 2.75 -9.66 23.07
N LEU A 377 1.76 -9.49 22.19
CA LEU A 377 1.69 -8.34 21.27
C LEU A 377 1.75 -6.98 21.97
N PRO A 378 1.20 -6.79 23.21
CA PRO A 378 1.43 -5.57 23.98
C PRO A 378 2.90 -5.27 24.26
N LEU A 379 3.72 -6.31 24.49
CA LEU A 379 5.18 -6.16 24.67
C LEU A 379 5.83 -5.67 23.36
N SER A 380 5.53 -6.33 22.24
CA SER A 380 6.06 -5.90 20.94
C SER A 380 5.65 -4.47 20.59
N ARG A 381 4.42 -4.06 20.93
CA ARG A 381 3.97 -2.67 20.81
C ARG A 381 4.81 -1.71 21.66
N SER A 382 4.97 -2.00 22.94
CA SER A 382 5.78 -1.17 23.85
C SER A 382 7.21 -0.98 23.33
N GLN A 383 7.80 -2.05 22.79
CA GLN A 383 9.13 -2.03 22.17
C GLN A 383 9.16 -1.16 20.90
N ALA A 384 8.13 -1.25 20.06
CA ALA A 384 8.01 -0.41 18.87
C ALA A 384 7.85 1.07 19.24
N ASP A 385 7.03 1.38 20.27
CA ASP A 385 6.82 2.74 20.78
C ASP A 385 8.13 3.35 21.30
N GLU A 386 8.88 2.60 22.10
CA GLU A 386 10.17 3.04 22.65
C GLU A 386 11.20 3.26 21.54
N THR A 387 11.25 2.36 20.56
CA THR A 387 12.13 2.50 19.39
C THR A 387 11.74 3.73 18.57
N LEU A 388 10.44 3.97 18.34
CA LEU A 388 9.96 5.14 17.62
C LEU A 388 10.30 6.44 18.33
N ALA A 389 10.21 6.47 19.66
CA ALA A 389 10.62 7.61 20.47
C ALA A 389 12.10 7.93 20.27
N LEU A 390 12.99 6.92 20.25
CA LEU A 390 14.41 7.13 19.95
C LEU A 390 14.68 7.67 18.55
N LEU A 391 13.91 7.23 17.55
CA LEU A 391 14.03 7.75 16.19
C LEU A 391 13.57 9.21 16.11
N ARG A 392 12.47 9.58 16.80
CA ARG A 392 11.94 10.96 16.86
C ARG A 392 12.93 11.94 17.50
N THR A 393 13.63 11.52 18.53
CA THR A 393 14.63 12.38 19.19
C THR A 393 15.91 12.55 18.37
N GLY A 394 16.11 11.77 17.31
CA GLY A 394 17.33 11.77 16.52
C GLY A 394 18.54 11.12 17.23
N LEU A 395 18.35 10.51 18.40
CA LEU A 395 19.39 9.76 19.11
C LEU A 395 19.91 8.58 18.31
N VAL A 396 19.05 8.05 17.44
CA VAL A 396 19.41 7.03 16.44
C VAL A 396 19.25 7.66 15.06
N ALA A 397 20.34 7.83 14.33
CA ALA A 397 20.37 8.45 13.00
C ALA A 397 19.88 7.48 11.90
N ARG A 398 18.68 6.94 12.07
CA ARG A 398 17.99 6.04 11.10
C ARG A 398 16.54 6.43 11.02
N LYS A 399 15.89 6.22 9.85
CA LYS A 399 14.45 6.39 9.69
C LYS A 399 13.66 5.11 9.98
N LEU A 400 14.32 3.96 9.92
CA LEU A 400 13.73 2.65 10.18
C LEU A 400 14.66 1.83 11.07
N ALA A 401 14.12 1.26 12.17
CA ALA A 401 14.85 0.39 13.07
C ALA A 401 13.95 -0.67 13.71
N ASN A 402 14.53 -1.84 13.98
CA ASN A 402 13.95 -2.84 14.87
C ASN A 402 14.45 -2.59 16.29
N TYR A 403 13.65 -3.00 17.28
CA TYR A 403 13.99 -2.91 18.70
C TYR A 403 15.37 -3.55 19.01
N GLU A 404 15.63 -4.74 18.46
CA GLU A 404 16.88 -5.47 18.66
C GLU A 404 18.11 -4.76 18.09
N GLU A 405 17.93 -3.93 17.07
CA GLU A 405 19.03 -3.20 16.40
C GLU A 405 19.48 -1.97 17.17
N VAL A 406 18.64 -1.45 18.06
CA VAL A 406 18.88 -0.21 18.82
C VAL A 406 19.05 -0.43 20.31
N TRP A 407 19.32 -1.67 20.73
CA TRP A 407 19.39 -2.07 22.12
C TRP A 407 20.33 -1.18 22.98
N SER A 408 21.47 -0.76 22.41
CA SER A 408 22.44 0.09 23.14
C SER A 408 21.87 1.49 23.39
N ALA A 409 21.18 2.07 22.41
CA ALA A 409 20.50 3.36 22.59
C ALA A 409 19.34 3.25 23.58
N LEU A 410 18.60 2.14 23.57
CA LEU A 410 17.53 1.86 24.52
C LEU A 410 18.07 1.78 25.97
N VAL A 411 19.17 1.07 26.18
CA VAL A 411 19.82 1.00 27.51
C VAL A 411 20.20 2.40 28.01
N LEU A 412 20.87 3.17 27.16
CA LEU A 412 21.29 4.53 27.54
C LEU A 412 20.10 5.46 27.80
N HIS A 413 19.03 5.38 26.97
CA HIS A 413 17.83 6.18 27.18
C HIS A 413 17.09 5.81 28.47
N ARG A 414 16.95 4.51 28.78
CA ARG A 414 16.34 4.06 30.04
C ARG A 414 17.17 4.49 31.26
N VAL A 415 18.50 4.38 31.17
CA VAL A 415 19.40 4.87 32.23
C VAL A 415 19.23 6.38 32.41
N ALA A 416 19.19 7.15 31.32
CA ALA A 416 18.99 8.60 31.37
C ALA A 416 17.67 8.97 32.05
N ALA A 417 16.57 8.34 31.67
CA ALA A 417 15.25 8.60 32.24
C ALA A 417 15.20 8.27 33.77
N ALA A 418 15.72 7.10 34.15
CA ALA A 418 15.77 6.70 35.54
C ALA A 418 16.68 7.62 36.37
N SER A 419 17.84 8.01 35.83
CA SER A 419 18.81 8.87 36.47
C SER A 419 18.29 10.29 36.66
N LYS A 420 17.54 10.80 35.69
CA LYS A 420 16.86 12.11 35.80
C LYS A 420 15.82 12.10 36.93
N ALA A 421 14.99 11.09 36.98
CA ALA A 421 14.01 10.94 38.06
C ALA A 421 14.65 10.85 39.48
N SER A 422 15.88 10.40 39.56
CA SER A 422 16.64 10.23 40.84
C SER A 422 17.58 11.40 41.15
N GLY A 423 17.58 12.49 40.35
CA GLY A 423 18.46 13.64 40.55
C GLY A 423 19.97 13.36 40.36
N VAL A 424 20.32 12.29 39.66
CA VAL A 424 21.73 11.87 39.43
C VAL A 424 22.51 12.94 38.67
N GLY A 425 21.86 13.69 37.78
CA GLY A 425 22.50 14.80 37.04
C GLY A 425 23.00 15.97 37.90
N GLU A 426 22.49 16.11 39.11
CA GLU A 426 22.83 17.21 40.03
C GLU A 426 24.00 16.88 40.94
N LEU A 427 24.47 15.63 40.95
CA LEU A 427 25.59 15.18 41.79
C LEU A 427 26.95 15.52 41.15
N GLY A 428 27.94 15.78 41.98
CA GLY A 428 29.34 15.92 41.56
C GLY A 428 29.68 17.22 40.80
N PRO A 429 30.76 17.23 40.00
CA PRO A 429 31.38 18.45 39.50
C PRO A 429 30.82 18.98 38.18
N LEU A 430 29.89 18.28 37.51
CA LEU A 430 29.43 18.66 36.17
C LEU A 430 28.79 20.06 36.11
N ALA A 431 28.13 20.51 37.20
CA ALA A 431 27.57 21.84 37.31
C ALA A 431 28.61 22.98 37.22
N GLN A 432 29.88 22.69 37.45
CA GLN A 432 30.99 23.65 37.36
C GLN A 432 31.57 23.75 35.94
N LEU A 433 31.20 22.83 35.03
CA LEU A 433 31.66 22.79 33.65
C LEU A 433 30.76 23.63 32.73
N LYS A 434 31.36 24.25 31.72
CA LYS A 434 30.63 24.95 30.67
C LYS A 434 30.12 23.93 29.64
N ASP A 435 29.05 24.28 28.89
CA ASP A 435 28.48 23.40 27.86
C ASP A 435 29.51 22.84 26.88
N MET A 436 30.48 23.66 26.43
CA MET A 436 31.53 23.22 25.53
C MET A 436 32.49 22.20 26.17
N ASP A 437 32.69 22.27 27.50
CA ASP A 437 33.52 21.33 28.24
C ASP A 437 32.75 20.03 28.51
N LEU A 438 31.41 20.11 28.74
CA LEU A 438 30.53 18.95 28.85
C LEU A 438 30.48 18.15 27.52
N ASP A 439 30.35 18.82 26.36
CA ASP A 439 30.42 18.16 25.06
C ASP A 439 31.79 17.50 24.81
N THR A 440 32.86 18.17 25.23
CA THR A 440 34.24 17.65 25.09
C THR A 440 34.44 16.40 25.93
N LEU A 441 33.99 16.41 27.17
CA LEU A 441 34.06 15.30 28.11
C LEU A 441 33.19 14.11 27.60
N PHE A 442 32.00 14.42 27.12
CA PHE A 442 31.11 13.38 26.60
C PHE A 442 31.73 12.64 25.40
N GLU A 443 32.27 13.36 24.42
CA GLU A 443 32.90 12.72 23.26
C GLU A 443 34.22 12.01 23.63
N TRP A 444 34.94 12.48 24.64
CA TRP A 444 36.11 11.77 25.16
C TRP A 444 35.73 10.42 25.77
N LEU A 445 34.68 10.37 26.57
CA LEU A 445 34.17 9.14 27.18
C LEU A 445 33.62 8.15 26.15
N ARG A 446 33.04 8.68 25.08
CA ARG A 446 32.50 7.85 23.96
C ARG A 446 33.58 7.27 23.02
N HIS A 447 34.76 7.88 23.01
CA HIS A 447 35.91 7.46 22.16
C HIS A 447 37.11 7.13 22.99
N PRO A 448 37.04 6.08 23.84
CA PRO A 448 38.12 5.77 24.78
C PRO A 448 39.39 5.42 24.00
N GLY A 449 40.52 6.13 24.35
CA GLY A 449 41.82 5.92 23.71
C GLY A 449 41.96 6.56 22.29
N ASP A 450 40.92 7.21 21.73
CA ASP A 450 41.03 7.90 20.46
C ASP A 450 40.62 9.40 20.52
N PRO A 451 41.54 10.26 21.00
CA PRO A 451 41.28 11.70 21.02
C PRO A 451 41.07 12.33 19.64
N ARG A 452 41.54 11.68 18.55
CA ARG A 452 41.32 12.14 17.18
C ARG A 452 39.88 11.91 16.74
N ALA A 453 39.32 10.76 17.07
CA ALA A 453 37.90 10.49 16.79
C ALA A 453 37.01 11.47 17.60
N ALA A 454 37.26 11.66 18.86
CA ALA A 454 36.55 12.62 19.72
C ALA A 454 36.60 14.06 19.17
N SER A 455 37.80 14.54 18.77
CA SER A 455 37.94 15.88 18.20
C SER A 455 37.22 16.04 16.85
N ARG A 456 37.18 14.99 15.99
CA ARG A 456 36.42 14.98 14.74
C ARG A 456 34.91 15.04 15.03
N ALA A 457 34.42 14.30 16.00
CA ALA A 457 32.99 14.32 16.37
C ALA A 457 32.55 15.74 16.79
N LEU A 458 33.40 16.48 17.48
CA LEU A 458 33.19 17.87 17.91
C LEU A 458 33.49 18.90 16.79
N ARG A 459 34.04 18.50 15.67
CA ARG A 459 34.53 19.37 14.58
C ARG A 459 35.53 20.45 15.07
N ILE A 460 36.43 20.09 15.98
CA ILE A 460 37.46 20.98 16.52
C ILE A 460 38.86 20.43 16.23
N HIS A 461 39.88 21.34 16.29
CA HIS A 461 41.26 20.91 16.13
C HIS A 461 41.72 20.05 17.30
N PRO A 462 42.57 19.01 17.11
CA PRO A 462 43.05 18.15 18.19
C PRO A 462 43.80 18.89 19.34
N ASN A 463 44.44 20.00 19.02
CA ASN A 463 45.09 20.81 20.09
C ASN A 463 44.07 21.51 20.99
N THR A 464 42.97 22.01 20.41
CA THR A 464 41.83 22.60 21.15
C THR A 464 41.20 21.55 22.07
N PHE A 465 41.02 20.32 21.51
CA PHE A 465 40.48 19.18 22.26
C PHE A 465 41.40 18.89 23.49
N ARG A 466 42.74 18.73 23.28
CA ARG A 466 43.68 18.46 24.36
C ARG A 466 43.70 19.57 25.43
N TYR A 467 43.63 20.81 24.99
CA TYR A 467 43.57 21.95 25.94
C TYR A 467 42.32 21.89 26.82
N ARG A 468 41.16 21.62 26.24
CA ARG A 468 39.90 21.47 27.00
C ARG A 468 39.98 20.28 27.96
N MET A 469 40.45 19.12 27.51
CA MET A 469 40.60 17.93 28.35
C MET A 469 41.56 18.15 29.53
N LYS A 470 42.68 18.87 29.31
CA LYS A 470 43.60 19.25 30.41
C LYS A 470 42.85 20.06 31.46
N LYS A 471 42.11 21.07 31.07
CA LYS A 471 41.32 21.90 31.97
C LYS A 471 40.23 21.12 32.71
N ILE A 472 39.58 20.19 32.07
CA ILE A 472 38.59 19.30 32.70
C ILE A 472 39.25 18.41 33.73
N GLY A 473 40.46 17.85 33.44
CA GLY A 473 41.23 17.03 34.35
C GLY A 473 41.76 17.78 35.59
N GLU A 474 41.77 19.11 35.57
CA GLU A 474 42.10 19.92 36.77
C GLU A 474 40.90 19.96 37.76
N LEU A 475 39.68 19.70 37.29
CA LEU A 475 38.46 19.73 38.08
C LEU A 475 37.94 18.34 38.46
N VAL A 476 38.31 17.32 37.69
CA VAL A 476 37.74 15.96 37.80
C VAL A 476 38.86 14.94 37.65
N ASP A 477 38.91 13.97 38.55
CA ASP A 477 39.86 12.85 38.46
C ASP A 477 39.39 11.88 37.34
N LEU A 478 39.97 12.06 36.16
CA LEU A 478 39.64 11.22 34.97
C LEU A 478 40.45 9.90 34.98
N ASP A 479 41.38 9.69 35.88
CA ASP A 479 42.12 8.43 35.97
C ASP A 479 41.34 7.37 36.77
N ASP A 480 40.45 7.79 37.64
CA ASP A 480 39.54 6.90 38.35
C ASP A 480 38.46 6.31 37.40
N PRO A 481 38.37 4.98 37.27
CA PRO A 481 37.39 4.32 36.41
C PRO A 481 35.94 4.53 36.87
N ASP A 482 35.66 4.58 38.15
CA ASP A 482 34.33 4.77 38.71
C ASP A 482 33.82 6.20 38.47
N VAL A 483 34.73 7.19 38.59
CA VAL A 483 34.43 8.57 38.21
C VAL A 483 34.10 8.70 36.75
N ARG A 484 34.84 8.03 35.84
CA ARG A 484 34.49 8.04 34.38
C ARG A 484 33.13 7.44 34.10
N LEU A 485 32.78 6.31 34.75
CA LEU A 485 31.48 5.69 34.61
C LEU A 485 30.35 6.60 35.13
N ALA A 486 30.52 7.20 36.30
CA ALA A 486 29.56 8.13 36.88
C ALA A 486 29.34 9.35 35.98
N LEU A 487 30.42 9.94 35.47
CA LEU A 487 30.34 11.06 34.52
C LEU A 487 29.62 10.69 33.21
N LEU A 488 29.90 9.49 32.71
CA LEU A 488 29.20 9.02 31.49
C LEU A 488 27.68 8.91 31.72
N VAL A 489 27.27 8.32 32.85
CA VAL A 489 25.84 8.22 33.22
C VAL A 489 25.20 9.61 33.35
N GLN A 490 25.88 10.53 34.04
CA GLN A 490 25.39 11.91 34.21
C GLN A 490 25.26 12.66 32.86
N LEU A 491 26.27 12.55 31.99
CA LEU A 491 26.27 13.19 30.66
C LEU A 491 25.22 12.58 29.73
N VAL A 492 25.02 11.26 29.79
CA VAL A 492 23.93 10.60 29.10
C VAL A 492 22.59 11.12 29.60
N THR A 493 22.42 11.28 30.92
CA THR A 493 21.20 11.86 31.52
C THR A 493 20.95 13.27 31.04
N LEU A 494 21.96 14.12 30.99
CA LEU A 494 21.82 15.52 30.54
C LEU A 494 21.46 15.62 29.03
N LYS A 495 21.93 14.69 28.21
CA LYS A 495 21.76 14.76 26.74
C LYS A 495 20.58 13.96 26.19
N TRP A 496 20.09 12.95 26.90
CA TRP A 496 19.14 11.96 26.41
C TRP A 496 17.82 11.89 27.22
N ALA A 497 17.71 12.61 28.34
CA ALA A 497 16.53 12.57 29.23
C ALA A 497 15.51 13.74 29.02
#